data_446721b90ad3e45c58171ce532514691
#
_entry.id   446721b90ad3e45c58171ce532514691
#
_cell.length_a   1.000
_cell.length_b   1.000
_cell.length_c   1.000
_cell.angle_alpha   90.00
_cell.angle_beta   90.00
_cell.angle_gamma   90.00
#
_symmetry.space_group_name_H-M   'P 1'
#
loop_
_entity.id
_entity.type
_entity.pdbx_description
1 polymer ?
#
loop_
_entity_poly.entity_id
_entity_poly.type
_entity_poly.pdbx_seq_one_letter_code
_entity_poly.pdbx_strand_id
1 'polypeptide(L)'
;MFLPASVPPMLARARVVFRGRVQGVYFRANCQQKADELGIRGFVRNRQDGLVEAVFEGEKAVVEACIEWNTSRQPHARVDRSDVTWEDPTGEFVEFEVRH
;
A
#
# COMPACT_ATOMS: atom_id res chain seq x y z
N MET A 1 -0.40 -38.79 1.89
CA MET A 1 0.70 -37.98 2.33
C MET A 1 0.17 -36.81 3.14
N PHE A 2 0.73 -36.61 4.28
CA PHE A 2 0.32 -35.52 5.15
C PHE A 2 0.98 -34.21 4.67
N LEU A 3 0.15 -33.21 4.36
CA LEU A 3 0.66 -31.87 4.09
C LEU A 3 0.71 -31.12 5.42
N PRO A 4 1.80 -30.39 5.69
CA PRO A 4 1.81 -29.55 6.87
C PRO A 4 0.65 -28.59 6.81
N ALA A 5 0.06 -28.32 7.96
CA ALA A 5 -0.95 -27.26 8.06
C ALA A 5 -0.37 -26.01 7.42
N SER A 6 -1.15 -25.35 6.57
CA SER A 6 -0.73 -24.10 5.95
C SER A 6 -0.24 -23.16 7.03
N VAL A 7 0.97 -22.64 6.85
CA VAL A 7 1.50 -21.58 7.71
C VAL A 7 0.53 -20.41 7.60
N PRO A 8 0.01 -19.88 8.71
CA PRO A 8 -0.83 -18.68 8.64
C PRO A 8 -0.09 -17.60 7.85
N PRO A 9 -0.77 -16.86 6.97
CA PRO A 9 -0.11 -15.78 6.25
C PRO A 9 0.48 -14.81 7.25
N MET A 10 1.72 -14.39 6.99
CA MET A 10 2.37 -13.40 7.83
C MET A 10 1.70 -12.05 7.57
N LEU A 11 0.95 -11.56 8.55
CA LEU A 11 0.39 -10.23 8.49
C LEU A 11 1.50 -9.21 8.69
N ALA A 12 1.44 -8.15 7.89
CA ALA A 12 2.43 -7.08 7.93
C ALA A 12 1.74 -5.74 7.73
N ARG A 13 2.38 -4.70 8.22
CA ARG A 13 1.94 -3.32 8.03
C ARG A 13 3.11 -2.52 7.50
N ALA A 14 2.92 -1.81 6.41
CA ALA A 14 3.94 -0.93 5.86
C ALA A 14 3.40 0.49 5.78
N ARG A 15 4.19 1.45 6.23
CA ARG A 15 3.96 2.87 5.98
C ARG A 15 4.89 3.26 4.86
N VAL A 16 4.34 3.87 3.81
CA VAL A 16 5.11 4.23 2.62
C VAL A 16 4.90 5.70 2.29
N VAL A 17 5.98 6.40 2.05
CA VAL A 17 5.94 7.77 1.53
C VAL A 17 6.44 7.74 0.10
N PHE A 18 5.56 8.09 -0.84
CA PHE A 18 5.89 8.14 -2.26
C PHE A 18 6.30 9.56 -2.63
N ARG A 19 7.47 9.68 -3.26
CA ARG A 19 8.07 10.95 -3.66
C ARG A 19 8.15 11.03 -5.16
N GLY A 20 7.94 12.22 -5.72
CA GLY A 20 7.96 12.46 -7.15
C GLY A 20 6.71 13.18 -7.61
N ARG A 21 6.29 12.92 -8.84
CA ARG A 21 5.03 13.46 -9.36
C ARG A 21 3.90 12.51 -8.99
N VAL A 22 3.34 12.71 -7.79
CA VAL A 22 2.39 11.78 -7.17
C VAL A 22 1.05 12.44 -6.81
N GLN A 23 0.95 13.78 -6.80
CA GLN A 23 -0.31 14.47 -6.60
C GLN A 23 -0.85 15.03 -7.93
N GLY A 24 -2.16 15.11 -8.06
CA GLY A 24 -2.80 15.60 -9.28
C GLY A 24 -2.75 14.61 -10.45
N VAL A 25 -2.45 13.34 -10.20
CA VAL A 25 -2.29 12.29 -11.22
C VAL A 25 -3.10 11.04 -10.90
N TYR A 26 -4.18 11.20 -10.13
CA TYR A 26 -5.08 10.11 -9.73
C TYR A 26 -4.40 9.02 -8.90
N PHE A 27 -3.29 9.34 -8.25
CA PHE A 27 -2.50 8.35 -7.51
C PHE A 27 -3.34 7.65 -6.44
N ARG A 28 -4.08 8.43 -5.63
CA ARG A 28 -4.88 7.85 -4.54
C ARG A 28 -5.97 6.92 -5.06
N ALA A 29 -6.67 7.28 -6.12
CA ALA A 29 -7.73 6.45 -6.69
C ALA A 29 -7.16 5.15 -7.24
N ASN A 30 -6.05 5.21 -7.95
CA ASN A 30 -5.40 4.02 -8.51
C ASN A 30 -4.80 3.14 -7.42
N CYS A 31 -4.27 3.75 -6.37
CA CYS A 31 -3.75 3.03 -5.20
C CYS A 31 -4.88 2.25 -4.50
N GLN A 32 -6.02 2.90 -4.27
CA GLN A 32 -7.18 2.26 -3.66
C GLN A 32 -7.67 1.08 -4.50
N GLN A 33 -7.81 1.28 -5.81
CA GLN A 33 -8.26 0.23 -6.69
C GLN A 33 -7.36 -1.00 -6.60
N LYS A 34 -6.05 -0.77 -6.62
CA LYS A 34 -5.08 -1.87 -6.53
C LYS A 34 -5.11 -2.57 -5.18
N ALA A 35 -5.20 -1.80 -4.10
CA ALA A 35 -5.31 -2.36 -2.76
C ALA A 35 -6.57 -3.20 -2.62
N ASP A 36 -7.70 -2.74 -3.14
CA ASP A 36 -8.96 -3.48 -3.11
C ASP A 36 -8.84 -4.80 -3.89
N GLU A 37 -8.22 -4.78 -5.08
CA GLU A 37 -7.98 -5.99 -5.86
C GLU A 37 -7.16 -7.02 -5.10
N LEU A 38 -6.21 -6.57 -4.30
CA LEU A 38 -5.28 -7.42 -3.57
C LEU A 38 -5.77 -7.77 -2.16
N GLY A 39 -6.93 -7.24 -1.75
CA GLY A 39 -7.45 -7.48 -0.40
C GLY A 39 -6.66 -6.79 0.70
N ILE A 40 -5.95 -5.73 0.37
CA ILE A 40 -5.17 -4.95 1.33
C ILE A 40 -6.06 -3.90 1.99
N ARG A 41 -5.84 -3.68 3.28
CA ARG A 41 -6.53 -2.69 4.09
C ARG A 41 -5.55 -1.57 4.45
N GLY A 42 -6.08 -0.41 4.77
CA GLY A 42 -5.27 0.73 5.16
C GLY A 42 -5.81 2.04 4.60
N PHE A 43 -4.91 2.95 4.26
CA PHE A 43 -5.31 4.23 3.66
C PHE A 43 -4.21 4.82 2.79
N VAL A 44 -4.60 5.78 1.98
CA VAL A 44 -3.68 6.64 1.22
C VAL A 44 -4.18 8.08 1.31
N ARG A 45 -3.24 9.01 1.48
CA ARG A 45 -3.56 10.44 1.59
C ARG A 45 -2.49 11.30 0.94
N ASN A 46 -2.90 12.47 0.46
CA ASN A 46 -1.96 13.50 0.06
C ASN A 46 -1.44 14.21 1.32
N ARG A 47 -0.17 14.53 1.31
CA ARG A 47 0.45 15.36 2.36
C ARG A 47 0.54 16.81 1.86
N GLN A 48 0.65 17.74 2.80
CA GLN A 48 0.78 19.16 2.47
C GLN A 48 2.09 19.48 1.76
N ASP A 49 3.11 18.64 1.96
CA ASP A 49 4.43 18.81 1.33
C ASP A 49 4.50 18.29 -0.12
N GLY A 50 3.37 17.89 -0.70
CA GLY A 50 3.32 17.40 -2.08
C GLY A 50 3.56 15.90 -2.22
N LEU A 51 3.83 15.21 -1.13
CA LEU A 51 4.05 13.77 -1.13
C LEU A 51 2.75 13.01 -0.90
N VAL A 52 2.77 11.69 -1.14
CA VAL A 52 1.66 10.81 -0.85
C VAL A 52 2.12 9.80 0.20
N GLU A 53 1.32 9.65 1.25
CA GLU A 53 1.56 8.67 2.30
C GLU A 53 0.49 7.59 2.26
N ALA A 54 0.91 6.34 2.38
CA ALA A 54 -0.01 5.23 2.47
C ALA A 54 0.37 4.30 3.61
N VAL A 55 -0.64 3.64 4.17
CA VAL A 55 -0.44 2.51 5.08
C VAL A 55 -1.12 1.32 4.45
N PHE A 56 -0.37 0.24 4.30
CA PHE A 56 -0.86 -1.02 3.73
C PHE A 56 -0.75 -2.11 4.79
N GLU A 57 -1.85 -2.81 5.03
CA GLU A 57 -1.87 -3.92 5.97
C GLU A 57 -2.50 -5.14 5.32
N GLY A 58 -1.83 -6.29 5.45
CA GLY A 58 -2.25 -7.55 4.86
C GLY A 58 -1.13 -8.56 4.89
N GLU A 59 -1.24 -9.62 4.08
CA GLU A 59 -0.15 -10.58 3.94
C GLU A 59 1.10 -9.88 3.40
N LYS A 60 2.24 -10.15 4.00
CA LYS A 60 3.48 -9.42 3.69
C LYS A 60 3.85 -9.44 2.21
N ALA A 61 3.79 -10.60 1.57
CA ALA A 61 4.13 -10.72 0.15
C ALA A 61 3.18 -9.89 -0.73
N VAL A 62 1.91 -9.83 -0.36
CA VAL A 62 0.90 -9.05 -1.08
C VAL A 62 1.11 -7.56 -0.86
N VAL A 63 1.45 -7.16 0.37
CA VAL A 63 1.80 -5.76 0.67
C VAL A 63 3.02 -5.33 -0.15
N GLU A 64 4.04 -6.18 -0.23
CA GLU A 64 5.22 -5.89 -1.05
C GLU A 64 4.86 -5.73 -2.53
N ALA A 65 4.00 -6.60 -3.05
CA ALA A 65 3.53 -6.50 -4.43
C ALA A 65 2.74 -5.21 -4.68
N CYS A 66 1.93 -4.78 -3.71
CA CYS A 66 1.18 -3.54 -3.79
C CYS A 66 2.11 -2.32 -3.82
N ILE A 67 3.12 -2.32 -2.96
CA ILE A 67 4.12 -1.24 -2.92
C ILE A 67 4.84 -1.16 -4.27
N GLU A 68 5.27 -2.30 -4.78
CA GLU A 68 5.97 -2.35 -6.08
C GLU A 68 5.10 -1.83 -7.21
N TRP A 69 3.83 -2.23 -7.24
CA TRP A 69 2.92 -1.74 -8.27
C TRP A 69 2.75 -0.23 -8.21
N ASN A 70 2.56 0.33 -7.01
CA ASN A 70 2.40 1.78 -6.84
C ASN A 70 3.69 2.54 -7.17
N THR A 71 4.85 1.93 -6.95
CA THR A 71 6.13 2.54 -7.25
C THR A 71 6.43 2.56 -8.75
N SER A 72 6.10 1.48 -9.46
CA SER A 72 6.62 1.25 -10.82
C SER A 72 5.53 1.25 -11.88
N ARG A 73 4.26 1.06 -11.54
CA ARG A 73 3.20 0.82 -12.51
C ARG A 73 2.00 1.74 -12.40
N GLN A 74 2.04 2.73 -11.53
CA GLN A 74 0.96 3.71 -11.44
C GLN A 74 0.86 4.47 -12.76
N PRO A 75 -0.32 4.49 -13.42
CA PRO A 75 -0.48 5.30 -14.62
C PRO A 75 -0.41 6.79 -14.26
N HIS A 76 0.17 7.58 -15.13
CA HIS A 76 0.27 9.04 -15.02
C HIS A 76 1.13 9.56 -13.87
N ALA A 77 1.59 8.73 -12.97
CA ALA A 77 2.48 9.14 -11.89
C ALA A 77 3.93 8.84 -12.23
N ARG A 78 4.83 9.59 -11.62
CA ARG A 78 6.25 9.27 -11.63
C ARG A 78 6.72 9.22 -10.20
N VAL A 79 7.04 8.02 -9.75
CA VAL A 79 7.58 7.81 -8.41
C VAL A 79 9.10 7.76 -8.49
N ASP A 80 9.75 8.76 -7.90
CA ASP A 80 11.20 8.83 -7.86
C ASP A 80 11.77 7.99 -6.72
N ARG A 81 11.01 7.89 -5.61
CA ARG A 81 11.45 7.18 -4.42
C ARG A 81 10.24 6.76 -3.59
N SER A 82 10.30 5.56 -3.05
CA SER A 82 9.32 5.06 -2.08
C SER A 82 10.04 4.72 -0.79
N ASP A 83 9.75 5.47 0.27
CA ASP A 83 10.33 5.24 1.60
C ASP A 83 9.39 4.32 2.37
N VAL A 84 9.85 3.09 2.64
CA VAL A 84 9.04 2.05 3.29
C VAL A 84 9.51 1.87 4.72
N THR A 85 8.56 1.92 5.66
CA THR A 85 8.79 1.59 7.07
C THR A 85 7.83 0.48 7.46
N TRP A 86 8.36 -0.65 7.90
CA TRP A 86 7.55 -1.76 8.40
C TRP A 86 7.19 -1.51 9.85
N GLU A 87 5.93 -1.75 10.17
CA GLU A 87 5.36 -1.53 11.51
C GLU A 87 4.64 -2.79 11.96
N ASP A 88 4.29 -2.88 13.23
CA ASP A 88 3.47 -3.97 13.73
C ASP A 88 2.04 -3.83 13.19
N PRO A 89 1.43 -4.91 12.69
CA PRO A 89 0.05 -4.86 12.25
C PRO A 89 -0.89 -4.63 13.43
N THR A 90 -1.95 -3.84 13.20
CA THR A 90 -2.90 -3.47 14.24
C THR A 90 -4.28 -4.11 14.05
N GLY A 91 -4.63 -4.47 12.80
CA GLY A 91 -5.96 -4.96 12.50
C GLY A 91 -7.05 -3.90 12.57
N GLU A 92 -6.69 -2.63 12.68
CA GLU A 92 -7.66 -1.54 12.87
C GLU A 92 -8.50 -1.22 11.63
N PHE A 93 -8.00 -1.56 10.44
CA PHE A 93 -8.67 -1.20 9.20
C PHE A 93 -9.65 -2.29 8.76
N VAL A 94 -10.84 -1.87 8.30
CA VAL A 94 -11.83 -2.78 7.72
C VAL A 94 -11.80 -2.77 6.20
N GLU A 95 -11.23 -1.72 5.61
CA GLU A 95 -11.12 -1.56 4.16
C GLU A 95 -9.92 -0.69 3.83
N PHE A 96 -9.71 -0.43 2.54
CA PHE A 96 -8.71 0.54 2.09
C PHE A 96 -9.41 1.87 1.78
N GLU A 97 -8.94 2.95 2.42
CA GLU A 97 -9.58 4.26 2.36
C GLU A 97 -8.73 5.28 1.63
N VAL A 98 -9.38 6.14 0.85
CA VAL A 98 -8.76 7.37 0.38
C VAL A 98 -9.08 8.46 1.40
N ARG A 99 -8.05 9.08 1.96
CA ARG A 99 -8.22 10.18 2.93
C ARG A 99 -7.88 11.52 2.27
N HIS A 100 -8.64 12.51 2.66
CA HIS A 100 -8.52 13.86 2.14
C HIS A 100 -7.92 14.82 3.15
#